data_75420f51ec324703836716cdd66b6119
#
_entry.id   75420f51ec324703836716cdd66b6119
#
_cell.length_a   1.000
_cell.length_b   1.000
_cell.length_c   1.000
_cell.angle_alpha   90.00
_cell.angle_beta   90.00
_cell.angle_gamma   90.00
#
_symmetry.space_group_name_H-M   'P 1'
#
loop_
_entity.id
_entity.type
_entity.pdbx_description
1 polymer ?
#
loop_
_entity_poly.entity_id
_entity_poly.type
_entity_poly.pdbx_seq_one_letter_code
_entity_poly.pdbx_strand_id
1 'polypeptide(L)'
;YYMIEKRFKDLKVIFISVGVGSGSKYFQSFFDNHEEVLMTPTYILMYLLPHWKEWEKKNLLKWKNYIKLLLSYHPSIIDTRKLVGSSDLNKLGNDKDSFIKINKEIFTRNLLFFLKDEEINLKNFALGIHLAYAKTKKENLNKKKVFIYHVHVPLYVKEIYDHFPNA
;
A
#
# COMPACT_ATOMS: atom_id res chain seq x y z
N TYR A 1 -1.59 1.82 -23.26
CA TYR A 1 -0.83 2.83 -22.48
C TYR A 1 -1.76 3.89 -21.87
N TYR A 2 -2.69 4.47 -22.63
CA TYR A 2 -3.63 5.52 -22.17
C TYR A 2 -4.60 5.11 -21.04
N MET A 3 -4.94 3.83 -20.93
CA MET A 3 -5.90 3.36 -19.92
C MET A 3 -5.35 3.33 -18.49
N ILE A 4 -4.02 3.29 -18.31
CA ILE A 4 -3.40 3.18 -16.98
C ILE A 4 -3.26 4.54 -16.29
N GLU A 5 -2.92 5.61 -17.04
CA GLU A 5 -2.87 6.97 -16.50
C GLU A 5 -4.24 7.45 -15.98
N LYS A 6 -5.31 7.16 -16.71
CA LYS A 6 -6.66 7.50 -16.30
C LYS A 6 -7.04 6.85 -14.96
N ARG A 7 -6.52 5.67 -14.67
CA ARG A 7 -6.81 4.93 -13.44
C ARG A 7 -6.18 5.47 -12.18
N PHE A 8 -4.96 5.97 -12.24
CA PHE A 8 -4.30 6.57 -11.07
C PHE A 8 -5.12 7.77 -10.55
N LYS A 9 -5.71 8.54 -11.47
CA LYS A 9 -6.53 9.72 -11.16
C LYS A 9 -7.99 9.38 -10.81
N ASP A 10 -8.50 8.25 -11.30
CA ASP A 10 -9.90 7.86 -11.14
C ASP A 10 -10.16 6.99 -9.89
N LEU A 11 -9.11 6.60 -9.16
CA LEU A 11 -9.24 5.82 -7.94
C LEU A 11 -9.77 6.70 -6.80
N LYS A 12 -10.90 6.29 -6.24
CA LYS A 12 -11.39 6.87 -4.98
C LYS A 12 -10.50 6.42 -3.82
N VAL A 13 -10.10 7.35 -2.99
CA VAL A 13 -9.33 7.06 -1.79
C VAL A 13 -10.24 7.21 -0.58
N ILE A 14 -10.27 6.20 0.27
CA ILE A 14 -11.08 6.20 1.51
C ILE A 14 -10.14 5.88 2.67
N PHE A 15 -10.16 6.74 3.68
CA PHE A 15 -9.50 6.48 4.96
C PHE A 15 -10.51 6.14 6.03
N ILE A 16 -10.23 5.07 6.76
CA ILE A 16 -11.00 4.66 7.93
C ILE A 16 -10.13 4.92 9.15
N SER A 17 -10.43 5.98 9.87
CA SER A 17 -9.77 6.26 11.15
C SER A 17 -10.39 5.42 12.25
N VAL A 18 -9.56 4.68 12.98
CA VAL A 18 -10.01 3.70 13.96
C VAL A 18 -9.22 3.79 15.25
N GLY A 19 -9.89 3.55 16.37
CA GLY A 19 -9.22 3.34 17.65
C GLY A 19 -8.67 1.91 17.81
N VAL A 20 -7.75 1.75 18.74
CA VAL A 20 -7.25 0.42 19.14
C VAL A 20 -8.41 -0.41 19.69
N GLY A 21 -8.53 -1.66 19.23
CA GLY A 21 -9.60 -2.56 19.67
C GLY A 21 -10.95 -2.37 18.98
N SER A 22 -11.04 -1.53 17.95
CA SER A 22 -12.29 -1.20 17.23
C SER A 22 -12.82 -2.31 16.30
N GLY A 23 -12.16 -3.47 16.21
CA GLY A 23 -12.54 -4.51 15.26
C GLY A 23 -12.18 -4.20 13.80
N SER A 24 -11.37 -3.19 13.57
CA SER A 24 -11.03 -2.70 12.22
C SER A 24 -10.34 -3.73 11.32
N LYS A 25 -9.57 -4.66 11.87
CA LYS A 25 -9.02 -5.79 11.12
C LYS A 25 -10.12 -6.70 10.59
N TYR A 26 -11.14 -6.95 11.39
CA TYR A 26 -12.31 -7.73 10.97
C TYR A 26 -13.07 -7.00 9.87
N PHE A 27 -13.32 -5.71 10.04
CA PHE A 27 -13.94 -4.89 9.00
C PHE A 27 -13.13 -4.91 7.70
N GLN A 28 -11.81 -4.77 7.80
CA GLN A 28 -10.92 -4.83 6.63
C GLN A 28 -11.00 -6.17 5.89
N SER A 29 -11.16 -7.28 6.61
CA SER A 29 -11.24 -8.62 6.00
C SER A 29 -12.39 -8.78 5.01
N PHE A 30 -13.47 -7.99 5.11
CA PHE A 30 -14.55 -7.97 4.13
C PHE A 30 -14.12 -7.47 2.76
N PHE A 31 -13.02 -6.73 2.69
CA PHE A 31 -12.48 -6.21 1.44
C PHE A 31 -11.34 -7.07 0.88
N ASP A 32 -10.92 -8.10 1.61
CA ASP A 32 -9.87 -9.00 1.14
C ASP A 32 -10.33 -9.71 -0.15
N ASN A 33 -9.49 -9.60 -1.19
CA ASN A 33 -9.80 -10.12 -2.53
C ASN A 33 -11.04 -9.51 -3.21
N HIS A 34 -11.60 -8.41 -2.68
CA HIS A 34 -12.71 -7.75 -3.36
C HIS A 34 -12.28 -7.22 -4.72
N GLU A 35 -13.07 -7.50 -5.77
CA GLU A 35 -12.66 -7.22 -7.14
C GLU A 35 -12.48 -5.73 -7.44
N GLU A 36 -13.20 -4.84 -6.75
CA GLU A 36 -13.15 -3.39 -6.97
C GLU A 36 -12.22 -2.65 -6.00
N VAL A 37 -11.72 -3.32 -4.95
CA VAL A 37 -10.90 -2.67 -3.91
C VAL A 37 -9.43 -3.02 -4.08
N LEU A 38 -8.58 -1.99 -3.98
CA LEU A 38 -7.13 -2.15 -3.90
C LEU A 38 -6.71 -2.26 -2.44
N MET A 39 -6.06 -3.36 -2.12
CA MET A 39 -5.52 -3.60 -0.78
C MET A 39 -4.14 -4.26 -0.85
N THR A 40 -3.38 -4.05 0.22
CA THR A 40 -2.14 -4.79 0.49
C THR A 40 -2.29 -5.53 1.82
N PRO A 41 -1.55 -6.62 2.03
CA PRO A 41 -1.66 -7.41 3.26
C PRO A 41 -1.18 -6.66 4.51
N THR A 42 -0.53 -5.51 4.33
CA THR A 42 0.04 -4.71 5.42
C THR A 42 -0.53 -3.29 5.40
N TYR A 43 -0.52 -2.61 6.53
CA TYR A 43 -0.91 -1.19 6.66
C TYR A 43 0.20 -0.28 6.13
N ILE A 44 0.52 -0.41 4.85
CA ILE A 44 1.75 0.18 4.29
C ILE A 44 1.83 1.69 4.49
N LEU A 45 0.71 2.42 4.40
CA LEU A 45 0.73 3.87 4.58
C LEU A 45 1.13 4.27 6.01
N MET A 46 0.64 3.56 7.03
CA MET A 46 1.05 3.79 8.41
C MET A 46 2.55 3.64 8.63
N TYR A 47 3.15 2.69 7.93
CA TYR A 47 4.60 2.47 8.00
C TYR A 47 5.38 3.47 7.15
N LEU A 48 4.80 3.96 6.05
CA LEU A 48 5.44 4.96 5.19
C LEU A 48 5.47 6.35 5.83
N LEU A 49 4.39 6.78 6.46
CA LEU A 49 4.26 8.11 7.05
C LEU A 49 5.44 8.53 7.95
N PRO A 50 5.86 7.72 8.95
CA PRO A 50 6.98 8.09 9.80
C PRO A 50 8.31 8.25 9.05
N HIS A 51 8.51 7.47 7.99
CA HIS A 51 9.75 7.47 7.23
C HIS A 51 9.74 8.47 6.06
N TRP A 52 8.57 8.85 5.56
CA TRP A 52 8.45 9.68 4.37
C TRP A 52 9.18 11.01 4.52
N LYS A 53 8.97 11.71 5.64
CA LYS A 53 9.65 12.98 5.94
C LYS A 53 11.18 12.87 5.98
N GLU A 54 11.68 11.73 6.48
CA GLU A 54 13.13 11.47 6.47
C GLU A 54 13.64 11.21 5.06
N TRP A 55 12.86 10.52 4.26
CA TRP A 55 13.22 10.21 2.88
C TRP A 55 13.19 11.45 1.99
N GLU A 56 12.24 12.36 2.20
CA GLU A 56 12.18 13.67 1.53
C GLU A 56 13.43 14.50 1.82
N LYS A 57 13.89 14.53 3.08
CA LYS A 57 15.11 15.24 3.46
C LYS A 57 16.37 14.70 2.77
N LYS A 58 16.37 13.43 2.35
CA LYS A 58 17.48 12.83 1.60
C LYS A 58 17.55 13.30 0.16
N ASN A 59 16.59 14.09 -0.29
CA ASN A 59 16.49 14.65 -1.64
C ASN A 59 16.71 13.62 -2.75
N LEU A 60 16.01 12.48 -2.62
CA LEU A 60 16.12 11.37 -3.55
C LEU A 60 15.39 11.72 -4.85
N LEU A 61 16.15 11.87 -5.93
CA LEU A 61 15.63 12.35 -7.23
C LEU A 61 14.99 11.22 -8.09
N LYS A 62 14.98 9.98 -7.63
CA LYS A 62 14.55 8.85 -8.45
C LYS A 62 13.71 7.86 -7.64
N TRP A 63 12.60 7.44 -8.20
CA TRP A 63 11.73 6.41 -7.64
C TRP A 63 12.46 5.12 -7.23
N LYS A 64 13.48 4.71 -7.99
CA LYS A 64 14.28 3.53 -7.69
C LYS A 64 14.87 3.55 -6.28
N ASN A 65 15.23 4.73 -5.76
CA ASN A 65 15.79 4.89 -4.42
C ASN A 65 14.71 4.72 -3.34
N TYR A 66 13.51 5.29 -3.55
CA TYR A 66 12.36 5.10 -2.66
C TYR A 66 11.92 3.63 -2.61
N ILE A 67 11.91 2.94 -3.75
CA ILE A 67 11.59 1.52 -3.81
C ILE A 67 12.61 0.68 -3.05
N LYS A 68 13.90 1.01 -3.16
CA LYS A 68 14.96 0.35 -2.38
C LYS A 68 14.74 0.52 -0.88
N LEU A 69 14.40 1.72 -0.42
CA LEU A 69 14.08 2.01 0.98
C LEU A 69 12.82 1.25 1.40
N LEU A 70 11.74 1.28 0.63
CA LEU A 70 10.52 0.52 0.89
C LEU A 70 10.84 -0.95 1.17
N LEU A 71 11.56 -1.60 0.29
CA LEU A 71 11.86 -3.03 0.39
C LEU A 71 12.83 -3.35 1.53
N SER A 72 13.66 -2.40 1.94
CA SER A 72 14.55 -2.52 3.10
C SER A 72 13.80 -2.39 4.42
N TYR A 73 12.95 -1.37 4.55
CA TYR A 73 12.22 -1.08 5.78
C TYR A 73 10.96 -1.94 5.96
N HIS A 74 10.31 -2.30 4.84
CA HIS A 74 9.03 -3.01 4.84
C HIS A 74 9.06 -4.27 3.96
N PRO A 75 9.95 -5.23 4.26
CA PRO A 75 10.04 -6.47 3.47
C PRO A 75 8.76 -7.32 3.53
N SER A 76 7.89 -7.06 4.50
CA SER A 76 6.58 -7.71 4.64
C SER A 76 5.63 -7.47 3.48
N ILE A 77 5.83 -6.41 2.69
CA ILE A 77 5.05 -6.21 1.46
C ILE A 77 5.30 -7.32 0.42
N ILE A 78 6.45 -7.95 0.47
CA ILE A 78 6.83 -9.05 -0.42
C ILE A 78 6.53 -10.42 0.21
N ASP A 79 6.72 -10.54 1.53
CA ASP A 79 6.54 -11.79 2.26
C ASP A 79 6.04 -11.48 3.68
N THR A 80 4.79 -11.82 3.95
CA THR A 80 4.13 -11.46 5.22
C THR A 80 4.80 -12.07 6.46
N ARG A 81 5.62 -13.13 6.29
CA ARG A 81 6.42 -13.71 7.38
C ARG A 81 7.53 -12.79 7.87
N LYS A 82 7.88 -11.76 7.07
CA LYS A 82 8.95 -10.81 7.41
C LYS A 82 8.43 -9.59 8.19
N LEU A 83 7.18 -9.61 8.62
CA LEU A 83 6.67 -8.55 9.48
C LEU A 83 7.31 -8.66 10.87
N VAL A 84 7.94 -7.55 11.31
CA VAL A 84 8.53 -7.45 12.64
C VAL A 84 7.43 -7.09 13.64
N GLY A 85 7.34 -7.85 14.73
CA GLY A 85 6.33 -7.66 15.78
C GLY A 85 5.25 -8.73 15.78
N SER A 86 4.30 -8.63 16.70
CA SER A 86 3.17 -9.55 16.83
C SER A 86 2.24 -9.37 15.65
N SER A 87 2.39 -10.13 14.62
CA SER A 87 1.47 -10.03 13.51
C SER A 87 0.82 -11.36 13.23
N ASP A 88 -0.48 -11.30 13.13
CA ASP A 88 -1.29 -12.40 12.67
C ASP A 88 -1.19 -12.60 11.14
N LEU A 89 -0.37 -11.78 10.45
CA LEU A 89 -0.22 -11.83 8.99
C LEU A 89 0.62 -13.01 8.47
N ASN A 90 1.31 -13.69 9.36
CA ASN A 90 1.97 -14.96 9.05
C ASN A 90 1.14 -16.18 9.48
N LYS A 91 -0.09 -15.94 9.95
CA LYS A 91 -1.05 -16.94 10.41
C LYS A 91 -2.38 -16.77 9.69
N LEU A 92 -2.32 -16.70 8.36
CA LEU A 92 -3.50 -16.54 7.52
C LEU A 92 -4.14 -17.91 7.23
N GLY A 93 -5.38 -17.88 6.76
CA GLY A 93 -6.15 -19.09 6.47
C GLY A 93 -6.77 -19.74 7.70
N ASN A 94 -7.59 -20.74 7.49
CA ASN A 94 -8.33 -21.43 8.56
C ASN A 94 -7.40 -22.12 9.55
N ASP A 95 -6.31 -22.70 9.06
CA ASP A 95 -5.35 -23.45 9.86
C ASP A 95 -4.24 -22.56 10.46
N LYS A 96 -4.30 -21.24 10.21
CA LYS A 96 -3.34 -20.24 10.70
C LYS A 96 -1.87 -20.54 10.34
N ASP A 97 -1.63 -21.16 9.22
CA ASP A 97 -0.32 -21.54 8.71
C ASP A 97 0.03 -20.90 7.36
N SER A 98 -0.95 -20.24 6.76
CA SER A 98 -0.81 -19.60 5.45
C SER A 98 -0.11 -18.26 5.54
N PHE A 99 0.57 -17.89 4.47
CA PHE A 99 1.24 -16.60 4.31
C PHE A 99 1.14 -16.13 2.87
N ILE A 100 1.33 -14.84 2.65
CA ILE A 100 1.38 -14.25 1.32
C ILE A 100 2.82 -13.94 0.95
N LYS A 101 3.24 -14.44 -0.22
CA LYS A 101 4.53 -14.14 -0.82
C LYS A 101 4.33 -13.80 -2.29
N ILE A 102 4.88 -12.68 -2.73
CA ILE A 102 4.88 -12.26 -4.13
C ILE A 102 6.30 -12.22 -4.70
N ASN A 103 6.42 -12.23 -6.02
CA ASN A 103 7.72 -12.12 -6.67
C ASN A 103 8.23 -10.67 -6.56
N LYS A 104 9.39 -10.50 -5.94
CA LYS A 104 10.02 -9.21 -5.67
C LYS A 104 10.40 -8.45 -6.95
N GLU A 105 10.98 -9.15 -7.92
CA GLU A 105 11.44 -8.57 -9.19
C GLU A 105 10.25 -8.08 -10.02
N ILE A 106 9.18 -8.88 -10.10
CA ILE A 106 7.94 -8.52 -10.80
C ILE A 106 7.29 -7.32 -10.10
N PHE A 107 7.19 -7.34 -8.77
CA PHE A 107 6.66 -6.22 -8.00
C PHE A 107 7.45 -4.94 -8.24
N THR A 108 8.77 -4.99 -8.14
CA THR A 108 9.64 -3.83 -8.35
C THR A 108 9.49 -3.25 -9.75
N ARG A 109 9.44 -4.11 -10.78
CA ARG A 109 9.22 -3.70 -12.17
C ARG A 109 7.84 -3.06 -12.35
N ASN A 110 6.80 -3.64 -11.79
CA ASN A 110 5.45 -3.09 -11.85
C ASN A 110 5.37 -1.74 -11.13
N LEU A 111 6.02 -1.60 -9.98
CA LEU A 111 6.03 -0.36 -9.21
C LEU A 111 6.74 0.76 -9.98
N LEU A 112 7.91 0.48 -10.55
CA LEU A 112 8.60 1.43 -11.42
C LEU A 112 7.74 1.81 -12.64
N PHE A 113 7.04 0.85 -13.23
CA PHE A 113 6.16 1.10 -14.36
C PHE A 113 5.03 2.10 -14.02
N PHE A 114 4.42 1.98 -12.84
CA PHE A 114 3.36 2.90 -12.42
C PHE A 114 3.87 4.28 -12.00
N LEU A 115 5.10 4.37 -11.53
CA LEU A 115 5.65 5.60 -10.95
C LEU A 115 6.53 6.41 -11.92
N LYS A 116 6.99 5.85 -13.03
CA LYS A 116 8.05 6.42 -13.87
C LYS A 116 7.77 7.86 -14.32
N ASP A 117 6.50 8.18 -14.60
CA ASP A 117 6.05 9.47 -15.14
C ASP A 117 5.31 10.30 -14.07
N GLU A 118 5.27 9.84 -12.82
CA GLU A 118 4.58 10.49 -11.71
C GLU A 118 5.54 11.34 -10.88
N GLU A 119 5.02 12.43 -10.33
CA GLU A 119 5.73 13.27 -9.38
C GLU A 119 6.07 12.48 -8.10
N ILE A 120 7.28 12.73 -7.57
CA ILE A 120 7.70 12.10 -6.32
C ILE A 120 6.97 12.74 -5.14
N ASN A 121 5.94 12.05 -4.65
CA ASN A 121 5.20 12.39 -3.45
C ASN A 121 4.62 11.13 -2.81
N LEU A 122 4.20 11.25 -1.54
CA LEU A 122 3.68 10.13 -0.75
C LEU A 122 2.44 9.51 -1.38
N LYS A 123 1.51 10.32 -1.89
CA LYS A 123 0.28 9.86 -2.52
C LYS A 123 0.56 8.94 -3.70
N ASN A 124 1.38 9.40 -4.65
CA ASN A 124 1.72 8.64 -5.83
C ASN A 124 2.46 7.35 -5.46
N PHE A 125 3.34 7.41 -4.47
CA PHE A 125 4.04 6.22 -4.00
C PHE A 125 3.11 5.20 -3.38
N ALA A 126 2.21 5.62 -2.50
CA ALA A 126 1.23 4.74 -1.85
C ALA A 126 0.30 4.08 -2.88
N LEU A 127 -0.27 4.87 -3.80
CA LEU A 127 -1.13 4.35 -4.87
C LEU A 127 -0.37 3.39 -5.80
N GLY A 128 0.86 3.75 -6.17
CA GLY A 128 1.74 2.91 -6.99
C GLY A 128 2.02 1.56 -6.36
N ILE A 129 2.29 1.51 -5.05
CA ILE A 129 2.50 0.26 -4.30
C ILE A 129 1.30 -0.68 -4.44
N HIS A 130 0.08 -0.16 -4.27
CA HIS A 130 -1.12 -1.00 -4.33
C HIS A 130 -1.42 -1.50 -5.73
N LEU A 131 -1.28 -0.64 -6.75
CA LEU A 131 -1.42 -1.05 -8.15
C LEU A 131 -0.37 -2.08 -8.55
N ALA A 132 0.88 -1.89 -8.13
CA ALA A 132 1.97 -2.83 -8.39
C ALA A 132 1.72 -4.18 -7.70
N TYR A 133 1.20 -4.15 -6.47
CA TYR A 133 0.85 -5.34 -5.72
C TYR A 133 -0.26 -6.14 -6.43
N ALA A 134 -1.38 -5.49 -6.76
CA ALA A 134 -2.49 -6.10 -7.47
C ALA A 134 -2.05 -6.67 -8.83
N LYS A 135 -1.26 -5.90 -9.60
CA LYS A 135 -0.71 -6.39 -10.88
C LYS A 135 0.21 -7.59 -10.71
N THR A 136 1.01 -7.63 -9.65
CA THR A 136 1.90 -8.77 -9.35
C THR A 136 1.12 -10.02 -9.01
N LYS A 137 -0.03 -9.86 -8.32
CA LYS A 137 -0.99 -10.92 -8.04
C LYS A 137 -1.86 -11.29 -9.26
N LYS A 138 -1.69 -10.63 -10.39
CA LYS A 138 -2.50 -10.81 -11.62
C LYS A 138 -3.98 -10.47 -11.43
N GLU A 139 -4.30 -9.57 -10.50
CA GLU A 139 -5.66 -9.07 -10.31
C GLU A 139 -6.09 -8.21 -11.53
N ASN A 140 -7.39 -8.20 -11.80
CA ASN A 140 -7.95 -7.40 -12.90
C ASN A 140 -8.01 -5.92 -12.49
N LEU A 141 -7.00 -5.16 -12.88
CA LEU A 141 -6.94 -3.72 -12.57
C LEU A 141 -8.09 -2.92 -13.20
N ASN A 142 -8.76 -3.44 -14.23
CA ASN A 142 -9.90 -2.77 -14.86
C ASN A 142 -11.11 -2.69 -13.95
N LYS A 143 -11.22 -3.57 -13.00
CA LYS A 143 -12.30 -3.59 -12.02
C LYS A 143 -12.01 -2.74 -10.78
N LYS A 144 -10.74 -2.43 -10.49
CA LYS A 144 -10.35 -1.67 -9.31
C LYS A 144 -10.85 -0.22 -9.39
N LYS A 145 -11.58 0.22 -8.39
CA LYS A 145 -12.21 1.56 -8.30
C LYS A 145 -11.82 2.31 -7.04
N VAL A 146 -11.53 1.58 -5.97
CA VAL A 146 -11.38 2.15 -4.64
C VAL A 146 -10.09 1.66 -4.00
N PHE A 147 -9.46 2.57 -3.33
CA PHE A 147 -8.32 2.35 -2.48
C PHE A 147 -8.75 2.61 -1.04
N ILE A 148 -8.69 1.60 -0.19
CA ILE A 148 -9.11 1.72 1.21
C ILE A 148 -7.90 1.58 2.11
N TYR A 149 -7.72 2.59 2.95
CA TYR A 149 -6.76 2.56 4.04
C TYR A 149 -7.43 2.67 5.38
N HIS A 150 -6.90 1.92 6.31
CA HIS A 150 -7.28 2.01 7.68
C HIS A 150 -6.10 2.56 8.51
N VAL A 151 -6.39 3.56 9.31
CA VAL A 151 -5.40 4.35 10.03
C VAL A 151 -5.65 4.18 11.53
N HIS A 152 -4.73 3.50 12.21
CA HIS A 152 -4.84 3.23 13.65
C HIS A 152 -4.43 4.40 14.54
N VAL A 153 -3.71 5.37 14.00
CA VAL A 153 -3.15 6.45 14.79
C VAL A 153 -3.80 7.77 14.40
N PRO A 154 -4.72 8.28 15.22
CA PRO A 154 -5.42 9.55 14.95
C PRO A 154 -4.48 10.73 14.71
N LEU A 155 -3.27 10.69 15.28
CA LEU A 155 -2.24 11.74 15.10
C LEU A 155 -1.80 11.91 13.63
N TYR A 156 -1.95 10.87 12.80
CA TYR A 156 -1.61 10.95 11.38
C TYR A 156 -2.75 11.45 10.48
N VAL A 157 -3.93 11.68 11.02
CA VAL A 157 -5.09 12.11 10.21
C VAL A 157 -4.81 13.44 9.50
N LYS A 158 -4.21 14.41 10.19
CA LYS A 158 -3.83 15.68 9.58
C LYS A 158 -2.82 15.49 8.46
N GLU A 159 -1.78 14.71 8.69
CA GLU A 159 -0.72 14.44 7.71
C GLU A 159 -1.26 13.68 6.49
N ILE A 160 -2.15 12.75 6.70
CA ILE A 160 -2.86 12.05 5.62
C ILE A 160 -3.68 13.03 4.79
N TYR A 161 -4.44 13.92 5.44
CA TYR A 161 -5.23 14.93 4.75
C TYR A 161 -4.36 15.87 3.92
N ASP A 162 -3.19 16.27 4.42
CA ASP A 162 -2.24 17.12 3.70
C ASP A 162 -1.77 16.46 2.37
N HIS A 163 -1.61 15.14 2.35
CA HIS A 163 -1.22 14.38 1.15
C HIS A 163 -2.41 13.94 0.28
N PHE A 164 -3.60 13.81 0.85
CA PHE A 164 -4.81 13.30 0.19
C PHE A 164 -6.02 14.20 0.48
N PRO A 165 -6.01 15.46 0.06
CA PRO A 165 -7.05 16.44 0.44
C PRO A 165 -8.45 16.10 -0.08
N ASN A 166 -8.55 15.19 -1.05
CA ASN A 166 -9.82 14.76 -1.66
C ASN A 166 -10.24 13.33 -1.25
N ALA A 167 -9.69 12.80 -0.16
CA ALA A 167 -10.01 11.46 0.32
C ALA A 167 -11.20 11.46 1.29
#